data_fc763c08aa8b5c00658973e3bd562332
#
_entry.id   fc763c08aa8b5c00658973e3bd562332
#
_cell.length_a   1.000
_cell.length_b   1.000
_cell.length_c   1.000
_cell.angle_alpha   90.00
_cell.angle_beta   90.00
_cell.angle_gamma   90.00
#
_symmetry.space_group_name_H-M   'P 1'
#
loop_
_entity.id
_entity.type
_entity.pdbx_description
1 polymer ?
#
loop_
_entity_poly.entity_id
_entity_poly.type
_entity_poly.pdbx_seq_one_letter_code
_entity_poly.pdbx_strand_id
1 'polypeptide(L)'
;MRRAAILVLLVTAFAATGADLESRVLTHYVPQDLLETAVRTEGWTEVPLKVAGGTRKGDVIRVWAGGSIDRGNGDRPGENIGGPEGTSGVSAEAAKKLALSQTLELAFALLVKTEGNEPRRCLPTGKPLEIKLTKDNEKLLVGFNDERGRYNDNHLGKGRHHELDPLWLRVEVVRIIVD
;
A
#
# COMPACT_ATOMS: atom_id res chain seq x y z
N MET A 1 22.61 -5.81 9.05
CA MET A 1 22.15 -5.25 10.34
C MET A 1 20.64 -5.37 10.38
N ARG A 2 20.11 -6.19 11.28
CA ARG A 2 18.66 -6.38 11.42
C ARG A 2 18.07 -5.13 12.10
N ARG A 3 17.31 -4.32 11.39
CA ARG A 3 16.57 -3.22 11.99
C ARG A 3 15.32 -3.79 12.68
N ALA A 4 15.29 -3.72 14.00
CA ALA A 4 14.11 -4.05 14.77
C ALA A 4 12.98 -3.06 14.44
N ALA A 5 11.83 -3.58 14.06
CA ALA A 5 10.62 -2.77 13.92
C ALA A 5 10.16 -2.35 15.32
N ILE A 6 10.20 -1.06 15.61
CA ILE A 6 9.68 -0.50 16.86
C ILE A 6 8.16 -0.40 16.71
N LEU A 7 7.46 -1.21 17.49
CA LEU A 7 6.00 -1.12 17.64
C LEU A 7 5.72 0.05 18.61
N VAL A 8 5.22 1.17 18.09
CA VAL A 8 4.75 2.28 18.92
C VAL A 8 3.24 2.15 19.10
N LEU A 9 2.82 1.86 20.33
CA LEU A 9 1.42 1.88 20.73
C LEU A 9 1.07 3.32 21.15
N LEU A 10 0.33 4.03 20.33
CA LEU A 10 -0.19 5.36 20.68
C LEU A 10 -1.66 5.20 21.10
N VAL A 11 -1.94 5.43 22.37
CA VAL A 11 -3.32 5.52 22.89
C VAL A 11 -3.66 7.02 22.95
N THR A 12 -4.57 7.47 22.10
CA THR A 12 -5.14 8.82 22.19
C THR A 12 -6.56 8.72 22.74
N ALA A 13 -6.78 9.22 23.94
CA ALA A 13 -8.11 9.37 24.52
C ALA A 13 -8.75 10.68 24.05
N PHE A 14 -9.92 10.58 23.45
CA PHE A 14 -10.80 11.73 23.20
C PHE A 14 -11.94 11.72 24.20
N ALA A 15 -11.99 12.71 25.07
CA ALA A 15 -13.13 12.94 25.95
C ALA A 15 -14.28 13.55 25.15
N ALA A 16 -15.32 12.77 24.88
CA ALA A 16 -16.60 13.24 24.39
C ALA A 16 -17.71 12.76 25.35
N THR A 17 -18.59 13.67 25.68
CA THR A 17 -19.68 13.50 26.64
C THR A 17 -20.52 12.24 26.40
N GLY A 18 -20.39 11.25 27.29
CA GLY A 18 -21.39 10.20 27.48
C GLY A 18 -21.05 8.77 27.09
N ALA A 19 -19.94 8.53 26.40
CA ALA A 19 -19.37 7.19 26.22
C ALA A 19 -17.86 7.35 26.01
N ASP A 20 -17.04 6.65 26.76
CA ASP A 20 -15.61 6.64 26.56
C ASP A 20 -15.28 5.84 25.29
N LEU A 21 -15.11 6.56 24.17
CA LEU A 21 -14.65 5.97 22.93
C LEU A 21 -13.13 5.81 23.00
N GLU A 22 -12.66 4.62 23.32
CA GLU A 22 -11.27 4.25 23.23
C GLU A 22 -10.93 3.84 21.80
N SER A 23 -10.01 4.53 21.14
CA SER A 23 -9.47 4.09 19.85
C SER A 23 -8.10 3.46 20.05
N ARG A 24 -7.92 2.24 19.55
CA ARG A 24 -6.61 1.59 19.48
C ARG A 24 -6.07 1.71 18.07
N VAL A 25 -4.87 2.28 17.96
CA VAL A 25 -4.16 2.40 16.70
C VAL A 25 -2.91 1.54 16.75
N LEU A 26 -2.81 0.59 15.82
CA LEU A 26 -1.61 -0.22 15.61
C LEU A 26 -0.94 0.24 14.33
N THR A 27 0.28 0.74 14.45
CA THR A 27 1.05 1.23 13.30
C THR A 27 2.23 0.31 13.00
N HIS A 28 2.43 -0.04 11.74
CA HIS A 28 3.64 -0.73 11.29
C HIS A 28 4.04 -0.32 9.88
N TYR A 29 5.33 -0.41 9.59
CA TYR A 29 5.86 -0.30 8.23
C TYR A 29 5.92 -1.68 7.59
N VAL A 30 5.49 -1.75 6.35
CA VAL A 30 5.60 -2.97 5.56
C VAL A 30 7.09 -3.22 5.24
N PRO A 31 7.60 -4.44 5.46
CA PRO A 31 8.98 -4.77 5.15
C PRO A 31 9.34 -4.53 3.68
N GLN A 32 10.57 -4.08 3.42
CA GLN A 32 11.03 -3.75 2.07
C GLN A 32 11.05 -4.96 1.14
N ASP A 33 11.42 -6.13 1.63
CA ASP A 33 11.43 -7.40 0.89
C ASP A 33 10.02 -7.82 0.44
N LEU A 34 9.02 -7.55 1.27
CA LEU A 34 7.61 -7.78 0.92
C LEU A 34 7.15 -6.79 -0.16
N LEU A 35 7.52 -5.51 -0.04
CA LEU A 35 7.20 -4.51 -1.07
C LEU A 35 7.91 -4.81 -2.39
N GLU A 36 9.16 -5.25 -2.34
CA GLU A 36 9.89 -5.69 -3.54
C GLU A 36 9.19 -6.87 -4.21
N THR A 37 8.73 -7.84 -3.43
CA THR A 37 7.91 -8.93 -3.93
C THR A 37 6.64 -8.42 -4.61
N ALA A 38 5.92 -7.48 -3.97
CA ALA A 38 4.68 -6.93 -4.50
C ALA A 38 4.86 -6.17 -5.83
N VAL A 39 5.98 -5.48 -6.04
CA VAL A 39 6.23 -4.74 -7.29
C VAL A 39 6.83 -5.61 -8.39
N ARG A 40 7.48 -6.73 -8.05
CA ARG A 40 8.15 -7.63 -9.00
C ARG A 40 7.34 -8.88 -9.35
N THR A 41 6.17 -9.06 -8.76
CA THR A 41 5.34 -10.24 -8.98
C THR A 41 3.99 -9.81 -9.55
N GLU A 42 3.60 -10.45 -10.65
CA GLU A 42 2.25 -10.29 -11.17
C GLU A 42 1.25 -10.93 -10.20
N GLY A 43 0.43 -10.09 -9.56
CA GLY A 43 -0.56 -10.55 -8.60
C GLY A 43 -0.61 -9.72 -7.32
N TRP A 44 -1.17 -10.32 -6.29
CA TRP A 44 -1.40 -9.69 -4.99
C TRP A 44 -0.53 -10.34 -3.93
N THR A 45 0.16 -9.51 -3.15
CA THR A 45 0.97 -9.92 -2.00
C THR A 45 0.25 -9.57 -0.71
N GLU A 46 0.12 -10.52 0.21
CA GLU A 46 -0.51 -10.30 1.50
C GLU A 46 0.39 -9.48 2.42
N VAL A 47 -0.17 -8.43 3.02
CA VAL A 47 0.49 -7.64 4.07
C VAL A 47 0.05 -8.19 5.42
N PRO A 48 0.94 -8.80 6.20
CA PRO A 48 0.57 -9.36 7.50
C PRO A 48 0.22 -8.26 8.49
N LEU A 49 -1.04 -8.18 8.86
CA LEU A 49 -1.54 -7.25 9.87
C LEU A 49 -1.36 -7.89 11.26
N LYS A 50 -0.35 -7.44 12.01
CA LYS A 50 -0.04 -7.97 13.34
C LYS A 50 -0.96 -7.39 14.41
N VAL A 51 -2.24 -7.69 14.34
CA VAL A 51 -3.26 -7.24 15.30
C VAL A 51 -3.54 -8.36 16.29
N ALA A 52 -3.38 -8.08 17.58
CA ALA A 52 -3.73 -9.04 18.63
C ALA A 52 -5.22 -9.40 18.56
N GLY A 53 -5.52 -10.70 18.45
CA GLY A 53 -6.88 -11.19 18.25
C GLY A 53 -7.45 -10.99 16.85
N GLY A 54 -6.59 -10.65 15.85
CA GLY A 54 -6.98 -10.45 14.47
C GLY A 54 -7.69 -9.11 14.20
N THR A 55 -7.93 -8.83 12.93
CA THR A 55 -8.75 -7.69 12.51
C THR A 55 -10.24 -8.04 12.67
N ARG A 56 -11.09 -7.03 12.84
CA ARG A 56 -12.54 -7.19 13.03
C ARG A 56 -13.31 -6.40 12.00
N LYS A 57 -14.50 -6.86 11.70
CA LYS A 57 -15.48 -6.08 10.94
C LYS A 57 -15.67 -4.70 11.59
N GLY A 58 -15.55 -3.65 10.78
CA GLY A 58 -15.66 -2.27 11.23
C GLY A 58 -14.32 -1.60 11.56
N ASP A 59 -13.23 -2.36 11.76
CA ASP A 59 -11.88 -1.76 11.82
C ASP A 59 -11.61 -0.96 10.54
N VAL A 60 -10.82 0.11 10.67
CA VAL A 60 -10.39 0.93 9.55
C VAL A 60 -8.90 0.74 9.35
N ILE A 61 -8.52 0.31 8.16
CA ILE A 61 -7.12 0.30 7.74
C ILE A 61 -6.82 1.64 7.07
N ARG A 62 -5.77 2.32 7.55
CA ARG A 62 -5.18 3.51 6.93
C ARG A 62 -3.86 3.14 6.31
N VAL A 63 -3.68 3.50 5.05
CA VAL A 63 -2.46 3.19 4.29
C VAL A 63 -1.86 4.47 3.77
N TRP A 64 -0.59 4.71 4.11
CA TRP A 64 0.25 5.76 3.53
C TRP A 64 1.32 5.11 2.68
N ALA A 65 1.62 5.72 1.55
CA ALA A 65 2.71 5.32 0.70
C ALA A 65 3.55 6.53 0.29
N GLY A 66 4.80 6.30 -0.06
CA GLY A 66 5.68 7.30 -0.62
C GLY A 66 6.94 6.65 -1.18
N GLY A 67 7.86 7.47 -1.67
CA GLY A 67 9.03 6.98 -2.38
C GLY A 67 8.74 6.69 -3.85
N SER A 68 9.59 5.88 -4.49
CA SER A 68 9.61 5.70 -5.93
C SER A 68 9.68 4.24 -6.33
N ILE A 69 9.11 3.93 -7.49
CA ILE A 69 9.20 2.65 -8.18
C ILE A 69 9.88 2.91 -9.52
N ASP A 70 10.98 2.21 -9.81
CA ASP A 70 11.57 2.13 -11.13
C ASP A 70 10.94 0.94 -11.86
N ARG A 71 10.30 1.20 -12.98
CA ARG A 71 9.58 0.21 -13.79
C ARG A 71 10.47 -0.45 -14.84
N GLY A 72 11.78 -0.25 -14.78
CA GLY A 72 12.70 -0.74 -15.79
C GLY A 72 12.49 -0.14 -17.18
N ASN A 73 13.01 -0.75 -18.22
CA ASN A 73 12.73 -0.44 -19.65
C ASN A 73 12.93 1.01 -20.14
N GLY A 74 13.47 1.92 -19.32
CA GLY A 74 13.83 3.26 -19.74
C GLY A 74 15.20 3.26 -20.43
N ASP A 75 15.30 3.76 -21.65
CA ASP A 75 16.59 3.98 -22.32
C ASP A 75 17.37 5.13 -21.65
N ARG A 76 16.68 5.94 -20.84
CA ARG A 76 17.24 7.10 -20.14
C ARG A 76 17.03 7.02 -18.63
N PRO A 77 17.99 7.54 -17.85
CA PRO A 77 17.83 7.71 -16.41
C PRO A 77 16.52 8.47 -16.09
N GLY A 78 15.69 7.88 -15.24
CA GLY A 78 14.46 8.50 -14.75
C GLY A 78 13.22 8.40 -15.66
N GLU A 79 13.33 7.79 -16.84
CA GLU A 79 12.24 7.77 -17.83
C GLU A 79 11.00 6.98 -17.37
N ASN A 80 11.19 5.96 -16.53
CA ASN A 80 10.11 5.06 -16.04
C ASN A 80 9.95 5.06 -14.53
N ILE A 81 10.27 6.16 -13.88
CA ILE A 81 10.13 6.30 -12.44
C ILE A 81 8.77 6.93 -12.14
N GLY A 82 8.08 6.38 -11.17
CA GLY A 82 6.82 6.91 -10.67
C GLY A 82 6.68 6.76 -9.17
N GLY A 83 5.79 7.55 -8.59
CA GLY A 83 5.36 7.37 -7.21
C GLY A 83 4.32 6.26 -7.06
N PRO A 84 3.92 5.97 -5.81
CA PRO A 84 2.91 4.96 -5.52
C PRO A 84 1.52 5.29 -6.10
N GLU A 85 1.26 6.54 -6.43
CA GLU A 85 0.02 7.01 -7.04
C GLU A 85 -0.12 6.64 -8.51
N GLY A 86 0.96 6.19 -9.16
CA GLY A 86 0.98 5.80 -10.57
C GLY A 86 1.19 6.96 -11.54
N THR A 87 0.84 6.74 -12.79
CA THR A 87 1.11 7.66 -13.91
C THR A 87 -0.18 8.13 -14.55
N SER A 88 -0.29 9.44 -14.81
CA SER A 88 -1.36 10.01 -15.61
C SER A 88 -1.03 9.95 -17.12
N GLY A 89 -2.05 10.06 -17.97
CA GLY A 89 -1.87 10.14 -19.41
C GLY A 89 -1.63 8.82 -20.13
N VAL A 90 -1.89 7.69 -19.47
CA VAL A 90 -1.83 6.36 -20.08
C VAL A 90 -2.96 6.22 -21.12
N SER A 91 -2.64 5.67 -22.28
CA SER A 91 -3.66 5.41 -23.30
C SER A 91 -4.58 4.24 -22.93
N ALA A 92 -5.80 4.23 -23.45
CA ALA A 92 -6.73 3.13 -23.23
C ALA A 92 -6.18 1.78 -23.72
N GLU A 93 -5.38 1.78 -24.79
CA GLU A 93 -4.73 0.57 -25.28
C GLU A 93 -3.67 0.04 -24.33
N ALA A 94 -2.87 0.93 -23.73
CA ALA A 94 -1.90 0.52 -22.72
C ALA A 94 -2.60 -0.01 -21.45
N ALA A 95 -3.69 0.62 -21.02
CA ALA A 95 -4.45 0.16 -19.85
C ALA A 95 -5.01 -1.26 -20.00
N LYS A 96 -5.38 -1.68 -21.20
CA LYS A 96 -5.86 -3.06 -21.47
C LYS A 96 -4.80 -4.13 -21.19
N LYS A 97 -3.52 -3.77 -21.18
CA LYS A 97 -2.40 -4.67 -20.93
C LYS A 97 -2.08 -4.83 -19.45
N LEU A 98 -2.61 -3.97 -18.59
CA LEU A 98 -2.35 -3.99 -17.16
C LEU A 98 -2.88 -5.27 -16.52
N ALA A 99 -2.17 -5.77 -15.51
CA ALA A 99 -2.45 -7.07 -14.92
C ALA A 99 -3.54 -7.04 -13.84
N LEU A 100 -3.46 -6.06 -12.92
CA LEU A 100 -4.33 -6.05 -11.74
C LEU A 100 -5.63 -5.28 -11.96
N SER A 101 -5.60 -4.24 -12.78
CA SER A 101 -6.78 -3.45 -13.13
C SER A 101 -6.56 -2.75 -14.46
N GLN A 102 -7.53 -2.83 -15.34
CA GLN A 102 -7.51 -2.16 -16.65
C GLN A 102 -8.07 -0.72 -16.58
N THR A 103 -8.29 -0.20 -15.40
CA THR A 103 -8.75 1.16 -15.17
C THR A 103 -7.59 2.14 -15.37
N LEU A 104 -7.75 3.13 -16.26
CA LEU A 104 -6.73 4.12 -16.60
C LEU A 104 -6.12 4.84 -15.39
N GLU A 105 -6.99 5.18 -14.43
CA GLU A 105 -6.60 5.91 -13.22
C GLU A 105 -5.74 5.09 -12.26
N LEU A 106 -5.69 3.76 -12.46
CA LEU A 106 -4.91 2.84 -11.65
C LEU A 106 -3.64 2.37 -12.36
N ALA A 107 -3.31 2.95 -13.51
CA ALA A 107 -2.16 2.54 -14.30
C ALA A 107 -0.84 2.86 -13.58
N PHE A 108 0.03 1.86 -13.53
CA PHE A 108 1.36 1.94 -12.92
C PHE A 108 1.34 2.47 -11.48
N ALA A 109 0.28 2.17 -10.75
CA ALA A 109 0.11 2.55 -9.35
C ALA A 109 0.37 1.38 -8.41
N LEU A 110 0.81 1.68 -7.20
CA LEU A 110 0.74 0.75 -6.09
C LEU A 110 -0.71 0.66 -5.62
N LEU A 111 -1.28 -0.51 -5.79
CA LEU A 111 -2.67 -0.77 -5.45
C LEU A 111 -2.75 -1.49 -4.11
N VAL A 112 -3.77 -1.15 -3.35
CA VAL A 112 -4.16 -1.87 -2.14
C VAL A 112 -5.64 -2.24 -2.21
N LYS A 113 -5.96 -3.39 -1.65
CA LYS A 113 -7.33 -3.83 -1.42
C LYS A 113 -7.41 -4.72 -0.21
N THR A 114 -8.60 -4.96 0.27
CA THR A 114 -8.91 -6.11 1.10
C THR A 114 -9.70 -7.14 0.29
N GLU A 115 -9.87 -8.34 0.84
CA GLU A 115 -10.62 -9.40 0.13
C GLU A 115 -12.07 -9.00 -0.21
N GLY A 116 -12.67 -8.07 0.56
CA GLY A 116 -14.04 -7.59 0.38
C GLY A 116 -14.18 -6.29 -0.39
N ASN A 117 -13.08 -5.69 -0.87
CA ASN A 117 -13.09 -4.38 -1.51
C ASN A 117 -12.38 -4.38 -2.86
N GLU A 118 -12.80 -3.47 -3.73
CA GLU A 118 -12.14 -3.22 -5.01
C GLU A 118 -10.74 -2.60 -4.82
N PRO A 119 -9.82 -2.84 -5.75
CA PRO A 119 -8.50 -2.24 -5.73
C PRO A 119 -8.56 -0.70 -5.76
N ARG A 120 -7.74 -0.08 -4.92
CA ARG A 120 -7.60 1.38 -4.88
C ARG A 120 -6.12 1.73 -4.91
N ARG A 121 -5.77 2.82 -5.60
CA ARG A 121 -4.38 3.32 -5.61
C ARG A 121 -4.03 3.95 -4.28
N CYS A 122 -2.79 3.83 -3.89
CA CYS A 122 -2.24 4.64 -2.80
C CYS A 122 -2.32 6.12 -3.19
N LEU A 123 -2.62 6.95 -2.20
CA LEU A 123 -2.71 8.40 -2.41
C LEU A 123 -1.30 9.02 -2.38
N PRO A 124 -1.11 10.19 -3.02
CA PRO A 124 0.13 10.94 -2.90
C PRO A 124 0.48 11.22 -1.44
N THR A 125 1.76 11.45 -1.21
CA THR A 125 2.35 11.67 0.11
C THR A 125 1.50 12.57 1.01
N GLY A 126 1.25 12.11 2.23
CA GLY A 126 0.62 12.89 3.31
C GLY A 126 -0.87 12.60 3.54
N LYS A 127 -1.56 11.87 2.67
CA LYS A 127 -2.96 11.48 2.88
C LYS A 127 -3.10 9.97 2.97
N PRO A 128 -3.77 9.42 4.01
CA PRO A 128 -4.06 8.01 4.07
C PRO A 128 -5.15 7.61 3.09
N LEU A 129 -5.00 6.45 2.50
CA LEU A 129 -6.11 5.71 1.92
C LEU A 129 -6.80 4.96 3.06
N GLU A 130 -8.08 5.18 3.26
CA GLU A 130 -8.86 4.51 4.30
C GLU A 130 -9.72 3.38 3.70
N ILE A 131 -9.64 2.20 4.31
CA ILE A 131 -10.41 1.01 3.93
C ILE A 131 -11.09 0.47 5.19
N LYS A 132 -12.43 0.48 5.19
CA LYS A 132 -13.22 -0.11 6.27
C LYS A 132 -13.37 -1.62 6.02
N LEU A 133 -13.04 -2.43 7.02
CA LEU A 133 -13.17 -3.87 6.93
C LEU A 133 -14.63 -4.30 6.99
N THR A 134 -15.00 -5.24 6.14
CA THR A 134 -16.36 -5.75 5.98
C THR A 134 -16.61 -7.05 6.75
N LYS A 135 -15.53 -7.75 7.10
CA LYS A 135 -15.56 -9.02 7.86
C LYS A 135 -14.38 -9.12 8.82
N ASP A 136 -14.43 -10.08 9.74
CA ASP A 136 -13.32 -10.40 10.64
C ASP A 136 -12.17 -11.07 9.88
N ASN A 137 -10.94 -10.84 10.34
CA ASN A 137 -9.71 -11.41 9.78
C ASN A 137 -9.53 -11.16 8.27
N GLU A 138 -10.08 -10.07 7.78
CA GLU A 138 -9.94 -9.67 6.38
C GLU A 138 -8.49 -9.29 6.07
N LYS A 139 -7.96 -9.84 4.98
CA LYS A 139 -6.57 -9.65 4.57
C LYS A 139 -6.39 -8.34 3.83
N LEU A 140 -5.28 -7.65 4.12
CA LEU A 140 -4.80 -6.54 3.29
C LEU A 140 -3.86 -7.09 2.22
N LEU A 141 -4.12 -6.71 0.98
CA LEU A 141 -3.36 -7.13 -0.19
C LEU A 141 -2.76 -5.92 -0.87
N VAL A 142 -1.51 -6.02 -1.29
CA VAL A 142 -0.80 -4.99 -2.05
C VAL A 142 -0.30 -5.58 -3.36
N GLY A 143 -0.28 -4.78 -4.42
CA GLY A 143 0.25 -5.16 -5.71
C GLY A 143 0.56 -3.95 -6.56
N PHE A 144 1.48 -4.07 -7.48
CA PHE A 144 1.80 -3.02 -8.43
C PHE A 144 1.08 -3.29 -9.75
N ASN A 145 0.44 -2.27 -10.33
CA ASN A 145 -0.36 -2.43 -11.54
C ASN A 145 0.45 -2.13 -12.80
N ASP A 146 1.28 -3.08 -13.18
CA ASP A 146 2.10 -3.02 -14.39
C ASP A 146 1.53 -3.84 -15.54
N GLU A 147 2.15 -3.77 -16.71
CA GLU A 147 1.82 -4.62 -17.86
C GLU A 147 2.10 -6.09 -17.55
N ARG A 148 1.23 -6.96 -18.04
CA ARG A 148 1.38 -8.41 -17.88
C ARG A 148 2.72 -8.90 -18.41
N GLY A 149 3.41 -9.69 -17.59
CA GLY A 149 4.71 -10.26 -17.93
C GLY A 149 5.89 -9.28 -17.82
N ARG A 150 5.70 -8.06 -17.31
CA ARG A 150 6.75 -7.03 -17.20
C ARG A 150 7.18 -6.68 -15.79
N TYR A 151 6.94 -7.57 -14.84
CA TYR A 151 7.22 -7.32 -13.42
C TYR A 151 8.67 -7.55 -13.00
N ASN A 152 9.44 -8.29 -13.78
CA ASN A 152 10.79 -8.73 -13.40
C ASN A 152 11.83 -7.61 -13.43
N ASP A 153 11.56 -6.50 -14.07
CA ASP A 153 12.44 -5.33 -14.19
C ASP A 153 12.07 -4.17 -13.26
N ASN A 154 11.00 -4.31 -12.47
CA ASN A 154 10.60 -3.34 -11.46
C ASN A 154 11.53 -3.35 -10.24
N HIS A 155 11.83 -2.17 -9.68
CA HIS A 155 12.68 -2.00 -8.50
C HIS A 155 12.14 -0.92 -7.56
N LEU A 156 12.40 -1.07 -6.25
CA LEU A 156 12.05 -0.07 -5.24
C LEU A 156 13.08 1.06 -5.20
N GLY A 157 12.96 2.06 -6.06
CA GLY A 157 13.74 3.29 -6.01
C GLY A 157 15.26 3.18 -6.18
N LYS A 158 15.82 1.98 -6.06
CA LYS A 158 17.25 1.69 -6.15
C LYS A 158 17.66 0.92 -7.39
N GLY A 159 16.93 1.04 -8.49
CA GLY A 159 17.29 0.43 -9.75
C GLY A 159 18.60 1.01 -10.31
N ARG A 160 18.67 1.29 -11.57
CA ARG A 160 19.83 1.92 -12.22
C ARG A 160 20.15 3.33 -11.73
N HIS A 161 19.27 3.92 -10.91
CA HIS A 161 19.31 5.33 -10.47
C HIS A 161 19.34 5.39 -8.95
N HIS A 162 20.54 5.48 -8.40
CA HIS A 162 20.87 5.37 -6.98
C HIS A 162 20.37 6.50 -6.06
N GLU A 163 19.68 7.51 -6.59
CA GLU A 163 19.35 8.75 -5.87
C GLU A 163 17.87 8.85 -5.44
N LEU A 164 17.06 7.83 -5.70
CA LEU A 164 15.64 7.89 -5.41
C LEU A 164 15.32 7.25 -4.06
N ASP A 165 14.44 7.89 -3.32
CA ASP A 165 13.88 7.32 -2.11
C ASP A 165 13.13 6.02 -2.44
N PRO A 166 13.46 4.89 -1.79
CA PRO A 166 12.79 3.64 -2.06
C PRO A 166 11.32 3.73 -1.65
N LEU A 167 10.46 3.04 -2.39
CA LEU A 167 9.06 2.87 -2.01
C LEU A 167 8.93 2.43 -0.56
N TRP A 168 8.01 3.05 0.17
CA TRP A 168 7.63 2.63 1.51
C TRP A 168 6.11 2.58 1.65
N LEU A 169 5.64 1.73 2.53
CA LEU A 169 4.24 1.60 2.89
C LEU A 169 4.10 1.54 4.42
N ARG A 170 3.28 2.42 4.97
CA ARG A 170 2.88 2.44 6.37
C ARG A 170 1.41 2.08 6.48
N VAL A 171 1.11 1.17 7.39
CA VAL A 171 -0.25 0.71 7.64
C VAL A 171 -0.62 0.96 9.10
N GLU A 172 -1.80 1.49 9.33
CA GLU A 172 -2.42 1.58 10.63
C GLU A 172 -3.74 0.82 10.64
N VAL A 173 -3.99 0.09 11.70
CA VAL A 173 -5.30 -0.49 11.97
C VAL A 173 -5.93 0.27 13.13
N VAL A 174 -7.04 0.92 12.85
CA VAL A 174 -7.79 1.72 13.83
C VAL A 174 -9.02 0.94 14.25
N ARG A 175 -9.13 0.64 15.54
CA ARG A 175 -10.29 0.01 16.16
C ARG A 175 -10.96 0.99 17.11
N ILE A 176 -12.25 1.20 16.94
CA ILE A 176 -13.07 1.96 17.87
C ILE A 176 -13.68 0.97 18.86
N ILE A 177 -13.37 1.11 20.12
CA ILE A 177 -13.97 0.32 21.20
C ILE A 177 -15.08 1.17 21.79
N VAL A 178 -16.29 0.65 21.77
CA VAL A 178 -17.46 1.24 22.46
C VAL A 178 -17.71 0.34 23.65
N ASP A 179 -17.45 0.86 24.85
CA ASP A 179 -17.79 0.21 26.12
C ASP A 179 -19.29 0.33 26.41
#